data_b9e41b9b7805c262fd46d5ea426ca093
#
_entry.id   b9e41b9b7805c262fd46d5ea426ca093
#
_cell.length_a   1.000
_cell.length_b   1.000
_cell.length_c   1.000
_cell.angle_alpha   90.00
_cell.angle_beta   90.00
_cell.angle_gamma   90.00
#
_symmetry.space_group_name_H-M   'P 1'
#
loop_
_entity.id
_entity.type
_entity.pdbx_description
1 polymer ?
#
loop_
_entity_poly.entity_id
_entity_poly.type
_entity_poly.pdbx_seq_one_letter_code
_entity_poly.pdbx_strand_id
1 'polypeptide(L)'
;MVTLAEVAQHAGVSASTVSYVLSGKRSISANTRQRVERSIHELGYHPNAGARALASSRSNIIALMIPLRTDMYVPVMMEIAIAVATTARTHGYDVLLLTGEEGPDAVRRVAGSGLADGMILMDVELDDERLPLLRGGDAPARAKSRVGEQPRAGKDQPAVLIGLPADTAGLTCVDLDFKATGALCVEHLAELGHRDIAVIGEAPAVYERHTGFAERTLDGLRGRARELGLRLLHRPCEGGYDAMAVTLARILDERPGTTGFVVQNESAVEPLLALLRQQGRAVPEDVSVVSICPEQVAVQASVRLTSVAVPAQEMGRLAVEQLVAKLDGRGGDEVVLIAPELTVRASSGPAPAP
;
A
#
# COMPACT_ATOMS: atom_id res chain seq x y z
N MET A 1 22.82 -33.20 -0.36
CA MET A 1 22.81 -31.76 -0.63
C MET A 1 24.23 -31.27 -0.48
N VAL A 2 24.80 -30.66 -1.53
CA VAL A 2 26.20 -30.19 -1.50
C VAL A 2 26.35 -29.12 -0.41
N THR A 3 27.45 -29.24 0.35
CA THR A 3 27.75 -28.35 1.49
C THR A 3 28.81 -27.32 1.10
N LEU A 4 28.89 -26.24 1.86
CA LEU A 4 29.94 -25.21 1.71
C LEU A 4 31.35 -25.81 1.88
N ALA A 5 31.51 -26.86 2.72
CA ALA A 5 32.77 -27.56 2.91
C ALA A 5 33.20 -28.34 1.65
N GLU A 6 32.26 -28.99 0.96
CA GLU A 6 32.55 -29.70 -0.28
C GLU A 6 32.95 -28.73 -1.41
N VAL A 7 32.29 -27.55 -1.50
CA VAL A 7 32.70 -26.49 -2.43
C VAL A 7 34.12 -26.02 -2.09
N ALA A 8 34.42 -25.80 -0.83
CA ALA A 8 35.77 -25.38 -0.39
C ALA A 8 36.84 -26.41 -0.74
N GLN A 9 36.54 -27.68 -0.54
CA GLN A 9 37.45 -28.78 -0.88
C GLN A 9 37.66 -28.84 -2.41
N HIS A 10 36.60 -28.76 -3.20
CA HIS A 10 36.68 -28.80 -4.65
C HIS A 10 37.44 -27.59 -5.24
N ALA A 11 37.22 -26.39 -4.68
CA ALA A 11 37.90 -25.18 -5.09
C ALA A 11 39.34 -25.07 -4.55
N GLY A 12 39.78 -25.98 -3.66
CA GLY A 12 41.11 -25.93 -3.02
C GLY A 12 41.31 -24.67 -2.16
N VAL A 13 40.29 -24.29 -1.40
CA VAL A 13 40.31 -23.11 -0.50
C VAL A 13 39.67 -23.44 0.85
N SER A 14 39.78 -22.56 1.84
CA SER A 14 39.10 -22.74 3.11
C SER A 14 37.61 -22.45 2.99
N ALA A 15 36.76 -23.03 3.83
CA ALA A 15 35.31 -22.74 3.90
C ALA A 15 35.06 -21.25 4.15
N SER A 16 35.89 -20.56 4.93
CA SER A 16 35.82 -19.12 5.14
C SER A 16 36.08 -18.34 3.84
N THR A 17 36.97 -18.79 2.97
CA THR A 17 37.23 -18.17 1.66
C THR A 17 36.02 -18.28 0.75
N VAL A 18 35.35 -19.45 0.70
CA VAL A 18 34.09 -19.61 -0.03
C VAL A 18 33.01 -18.65 0.52
N SER A 19 32.88 -18.57 1.83
CA SER A 19 31.95 -17.65 2.49
C SER A 19 32.27 -16.17 2.15
N TYR A 20 33.52 -15.76 2.09
CA TYR A 20 33.90 -14.41 1.67
C TYR A 20 33.62 -14.13 0.18
N VAL A 21 33.83 -15.11 -0.69
CA VAL A 21 33.46 -14.98 -2.12
C VAL A 21 31.96 -14.77 -2.28
N LEU A 22 31.13 -15.56 -1.55
CA LEU A 22 29.69 -15.48 -1.58
C LEU A 22 29.13 -14.19 -0.95
N SER A 23 29.75 -13.70 0.13
CA SER A 23 29.27 -12.53 0.88
C SER A 23 29.82 -11.19 0.38
N GLY A 24 30.90 -11.20 -0.40
CA GLY A 24 31.59 -9.98 -0.82
C GLY A 24 32.27 -9.17 0.29
N LYS A 25 32.20 -9.65 1.55
CA LYS A 25 32.67 -8.91 2.74
C LYS A 25 34.20 -8.68 2.79
N ARG A 26 34.97 -9.37 1.97
CA ARG A 26 36.43 -9.24 1.93
C ARG A 26 36.94 -9.27 0.51
N SER A 27 37.96 -8.48 0.23
CA SER A 27 38.63 -8.52 -1.07
C SER A 27 39.30 -9.88 -1.27
N ILE A 28 38.90 -10.61 -2.31
CA ILE A 28 39.46 -11.91 -2.70
C ILE A 28 40.03 -11.73 -4.11
N SER A 29 41.17 -12.33 -4.41
CA SER A 29 41.81 -12.26 -5.72
C SER A 29 40.87 -12.78 -6.81
N ALA A 30 40.91 -12.17 -8.00
CA ALA A 30 40.05 -12.55 -9.13
C ALA A 30 40.17 -14.05 -9.47
N ASN A 31 41.39 -14.60 -9.41
CA ASN A 31 41.62 -16.02 -9.69
C ASN A 31 40.95 -16.93 -8.64
N THR A 32 41.04 -16.58 -7.34
CA THR A 32 40.40 -17.35 -6.28
C THR A 32 38.86 -17.27 -6.39
N ARG A 33 38.33 -16.09 -6.68
CA ARG A 33 36.90 -15.89 -6.91
C ARG A 33 36.40 -16.78 -8.06
N GLN A 34 37.07 -16.76 -9.21
CA GLN A 34 36.70 -17.55 -10.40
C GLN A 34 36.75 -19.07 -10.12
N ARG A 35 37.75 -19.56 -9.35
CA ARG A 35 37.80 -20.98 -8.95
C ARG A 35 36.61 -21.38 -8.08
N VAL A 36 36.26 -20.56 -7.11
CA VAL A 36 35.16 -20.81 -6.20
C VAL A 36 33.81 -20.79 -6.98
N GLU A 37 33.60 -19.79 -7.85
CA GLU A 37 32.38 -19.66 -8.66
C GLU A 37 32.22 -20.86 -9.63
N ARG A 38 33.31 -21.33 -10.23
CA ARG A 38 33.32 -22.53 -11.04
C ARG A 38 32.92 -23.76 -10.23
N SER A 39 33.50 -23.95 -9.05
CA SER A 39 33.19 -25.08 -8.17
C SER A 39 31.72 -25.06 -7.70
N ILE A 40 31.17 -23.89 -7.42
CA ILE A 40 29.75 -23.71 -7.08
C ILE A 40 28.86 -24.19 -8.24
N HIS A 41 29.20 -23.78 -9.48
CA HIS A 41 28.45 -24.15 -10.68
C HIS A 41 28.55 -25.66 -10.96
N GLU A 42 29.77 -26.23 -10.93
CA GLU A 42 30.01 -27.65 -11.24
C GLU A 42 29.37 -28.60 -10.23
N LEU A 43 29.34 -28.21 -8.95
CA LEU A 43 28.71 -29.00 -7.89
C LEU A 43 27.21 -28.73 -7.73
N GLY A 44 26.63 -27.75 -8.43
CA GLY A 44 25.26 -27.34 -8.25
C GLY A 44 24.97 -26.85 -6.83
N TYR A 45 25.97 -26.22 -6.19
CA TYR A 45 25.80 -25.71 -4.83
C TYR A 45 24.92 -24.47 -4.81
N HIS A 46 23.82 -24.58 -4.12
CA HIS A 46 22.97 -23.44 -3.80
C HIS A 46 23.19 -23.03 -2.32
N PRO A 47 23.66 -21.80 -2.06
CA PRO A 47 23.85 -21.33 -0.70
C PRO A 47 22.54 -21.46 0.09
N ASN A 48 22.57 -22.21 1.18
CA ASN A 48 21.40 -22.33 2.06
C ASN A 48 21.08 -20.94 2.65
N ALA A 49 19.87 -20.42 2.34
CA ALA A 49 19.40 -19.11 2.80
C ALA A 49 19.40 -19.02 4.34
N GLY A 50 19.00 -20.11 5.03
CA GLY A 50 19.01 -20.17 6.48
C GLY A 50 20.42 -20.12 7.09
N ALA A 51 21.41 -20.81 6.47
CA ALA A 51 22.79 -20.78 6.92
C ALA A 51 23.41 -19.39 6.68
N ARG A 52 23.03 -18.70 5.61
CA ARG A 52 23.45 -17.34 5.29
C ARG A 52 22.85 -16.33 6.27
N ALA A 53 21.55 -16.46 6.58
CA ALA A 53 20.86 -15.64 7.57
C ALA A 53 21.50 -15.77 8.97
N LEU A 54 21.84 -17.00 9.38
CA LEU A 54 22.55 -17.26 10.62
C LEU A 54 23.94 -16.60 10.68
N ALA A 55 24.66 -16.62 9.57
CA ALA A 55 26.04 -16.04 9.49
C ALA A 55 26.04 -14.52 9.34
N SER A 56 25.02 -13.91 8.73
CA SER A 56 24.91 -12.48 8.46
C SER A 56 24.00 -11.74 9.45
N SER A 57 23.20 -12.45 10.25
CA SER A 57 22.10 -11.91 11.06
C SER A 57 21.07 -11.13 10.22
N ARG A 58 20.99 -11.38 8.90
CA ARG A 58 20.03 -10.80 7.95
C ARG A 58 19.41 -11.91 7.11
N SER A 59 18.08 -11.87 6.99
CA SER A 59 17.33 -12.79 6.13
C SER A 59 17.33 -12.37 4.67
N ASN A 60 17.54 -11.08 4.39
CA ASN A 60 17.29 -10.39 3.11
C ASN A 60 15.86 -10.57 2.62
N ILE A 61 14.92 -10.60 3.53
CA ILE A 61 13.48 -10.69 3.26
C ILE A 61 12.80 -9.47 3.89
N ILE A 62 11.90 -8.86 3.16
CA ILE A 62 10.94 -7.85 3.63
C ILE A 62 9.58 -8.54 3.73
N ALA A 63 8.90 -8.44 4.86
CA ALA A 63 7.51 -8.87 5.00
C ALA A 63 6.57 -7.78 4.50
N LEU A 64 5.71 -8.11 3.54
CA LEU A 64 4.63 -7.25 3.07
C LEU A 64 3.30 -7.79 3.60
N MET A 65 2.64 -7.00 4.46
CA MET A 65 1.38 -7.37 5.11
C MET A 65 0.22 -6.67 4.42
N ILE A 66 -0.59 -7.44 3.71
CA ILE A 66 -1.80 -6.99 3.01
C ILE A 66 -2.96 -7.87 3.47
N PRO A 67 -3.84 -7.42 4.37
CA PRO A 67 -5.03 -8.18 4.71
C PRO A 67 -5.94 -8.21 3.46
N LEU A 68 -6.16 -9.40 2.89
CA LEU A 68 -7.06 -9.56 1.75
C LEU A 68 -8.50 -9.71 2.27
N ARG A 69 -9.32 -8.69 2.01
CA ARG A 69 -10.74 -8.61 2.38
C ARG A 69 -11.60 -8.52 1.12
N THR A 70 -12.87 -8.86 1.25
CA THR A 70 -13.83 -8.86 0.13
C THR A 70 -14.24 -7.44 -0.29
N ASP A 71 -14.06 -6.46 0.58
CA ASP A 71 -14.38 -5.05 0.40
C ASP A 71 -13.22 -4.21 -0.15
N MET A 72 -12.12 -4.86 -0.56
CA MET A 72 -10.93 -4.19 -1.10
C MET A 72 -10.88 -4.27 -2.62
N TYR A 73 -10.44 -3.20 -3.26
CA TYR A 73 -10.13 -3.24 -4.69
C TYR A 73 -8.76 -3.89 -4.92
N VAL A 74 -8.78 -5.20 -5.09
CA VAL A 74 -7.58 -6.06 -5.22
C VAL A 74 -6.57 -5.56 -6.26
N PRO A 75 -6.96 -5.04 -7.45
CA PRO A 75 -6.00 -4.57 -8.45
C PRO A 75 -5.03 -3.50 -7.94
N VAL A 76 -5.49 -2.50 -7.20
CA VAL A 76 -4.61 -1.46 -6.59
C VAL A 76 -3.64 -2.08 -5.60
N MET A 77 -4.15 -2.97 -4.73
CA MET A 77 -3.31 -3.65 -3.75
C MET A 77 -2.20 -4.47 -4.39
N MET A 78 -2.53 -5.17 -5.49
CA MET A 78 -1.55 -5.96 -6.24
C MET A 78 -0.56 -5.09 -7.00
N GLU A 79 -0.96 -3.94 -7.52
CA GLU A 79 -0.05 -3.00 -8.16
C GLU A 79 1.00 -2.47 -7.16
N ILE A 80 0.57 -2.11 -5.95
CA ILE A 80 1.47 -1.72 -4.87
C ILE A 80 2.40 -2.89 -4.49
N ALA A 81 1.85 -4.11 -4.34
CA ALA A 81 2.64 -5.30 -4.00
C ALA A 81 3.71 -5.62 -5.05
N ILE A 82 3.39 -5.47 -6.34
CA ILE A 82 4.34 -5.64 -7.44
C ILE A 82 5.42 -4.56 -7.38
N ALA A 83 5.06 -3.30 -7.12
CA ALA A 83 6.01 -2.21 -6.97
C ALA A 83 6.96 -2.44 -5.79
N VAL A 84 6.44 -2.90 -4.64
CA VAL A 84 7.24 -3.30 -3.48
C VAL A 84 8.20 -4.43 -3.85
N ALA A 85 7.71 -5.50 -4.48
CA ALA A 85 8.53 -6.66 -4.82
C ALA A 85 9.63 -6.33 -5.83
N THR A 86 9.30 -5.55 -6.87
CA THR A 86 10.27 -5.14 -7.88
C THR A 86 11.33 -4.20 -7.33
N THR A 87 10.94 -3.23 -6.50
CA THR A 87 11.88 -2.31 -5.85
C THR A 87 12.75 -3.02 -4.81
N ALA A 88 12.16 -3.88 -3.97
CA ALA A 88 12.91 -4.67 -2.98
C ALA A 88 14.03 -5.48 -3.64
N ARG A 89 13.75 -6.09 -4.81
CA ARG A 89 14.74 -6.85 -5.57
C ARG A 89 15.94 -6.02 -6.03
N THR A 90 15.75 -4.75 -6.40
CA THR A 90 16.87 -3.86 -6.77
C THR A 90 17.80 -3.58 -5.59
N HIS A 91 17.28 -3.70 -4.36
CA HIS A 91 18.03 -3.57 -3.12
C HIS A 91 18.53 -4.91 -2.54
N GLY A 92 18.33 -6.03 -3.26
CA GLY A 92 18.76 -7.36 -2.85
C GLY A 92 17.88 -8.04 -1.80
N TYR A 93 16.63 -7.61 -1.68
CA TYR A 93 15.61 -8.23 -0.81
C TYR A 93 14.59 -9.03 -1.61
N ASP A 94 14.20 -10.18 -1.08
CA ASP A 94 12.98 -10.89 -1.48
C ASP A 94 11.79 -10.43 -0.62
N VAL A 95 10.56 -10.64 -1.11
CA VAL A 95 9.35 -10.23 -0.39
C VAL A 95 8.56 -11.45 0.06
N LEU A 96 8.25 -11.51 1.35
CA LEU A 96 7.31 -12.46 1.94
C LEU A 96 5.94 -11.78 2.05
N LEU A 97 4.99 -12.24 1.23
CA LEU A 97 3.62 -11.73 1.28
C LEU A 97 2.82 -12.43 2.39
N LEU A 98 2.21 -11.63 3.25
CA LEU A 98 1.34 -12.08 4.35
C LEU A 98 -0.05 -11.50 4.13
N THR A 99 -1.03 -12.37 3.89
CA THR A 99 -2.39 -11.98 3.46
C THR A 99 -3.47 -12.24 4.50
N GLY A 100 -3.08 -12.72 5.68
CA GLY A 100 -4.03 -13.03 6.75
C GLY A 100 -4.50 -11.81 7.53
N GLU A 101 -5.70 -11.89 8.08
CA GLU A 101 -6.28 -10.87 8.97
C GLU A 101 -5.80 -10.98 10.42
N GLU A 102 -4.63 -11.54 10.65
CA GLU A 102 -4.12 -11.89 12.00
C GLU A 102 -3.74 -10.65 12.84
N GLY A 103 -3.95 -9.44 12.32
CA GLY A 103 -3.74 -8.20 13.06
C GLY A 103 -2.38 -8.12 13.78
N PRO A 104 -2.38 -7.81 15.10
CA PRO A 104 -1.14 -7.72 15.90
C PRO A 104 -0.35 -9.02 16.00
N ASP A 105 -0.99 -10.19 15.91
CA ASP A 105 -0.30 -11.48 16.05
C ASP A 105 0.60 -11.79 14.84
N ALA A 106 0.21 -11.36 13.65
CA ALA A 106 1.08 -11.46 12.48
C ALA A 106 2.35 -10.61 12.64
N VAL A 107 2.21 -9.38 13.16
CA VAL A 107 3.35 -8.50 13.45
C VAL A 107 4.28 -9.15 14.48
N ARG A 108 3.73 -9.66 15.60
CA ARG A 108 4.53 -10.36 16.63
C ARG A 108 5.25 -11.58 16.07
N ARG A 109 4.57 -12.37 15.23
CA ARG A 109 5.16 -13.56 14.60
C ARG A 109 6.33 -13.19 13.71
N VAL A 110 6.20 -12.19 12.86
CA VAL A 110 7.28 -11.74 11.97
C VAL A 110 8.43 -11.17 12.78
N ALA A 111 8.16 -10.25 13.72
CA ALA A 111 9.18 -9.62 14.55
C ALA A 111 9.95 -10.64 15.43
N GLY A 112 9.26 -11.67 15.94
CA GLY A 112 9.86 -12.67 16.83
C GLY A 112 10.56 -13.82 16.12
N SER A 113 10.31 -14.04 14.84
CA SER A 113 10.80 -15.22 14.12
C SER A 113 12.14 -15.01 13.39
N GLY A 114 12.53 -13.75 13.14
CA GLY A 114 13.68 -13.44 12.28
C GLY A 114 13.47 -13.83 10.81
N LEU A 115 12.23 -14.06 10.39
CA LEU A 115 11.89 -14.40 9.01
C LEU A 115 12.12 -13.25 8.04
N ALA A 116 11.95 -12.01 8.50
CA ALA A 116 12.16 -10.81 7.71
C ALA A 116 13.06 -9.83 8.47
N ASP A 117 13.79 -9.01 7.72
CA ASP A 117 14.65 -7.96 8.29
C ASP A 117 13.84 -6.70 8.62
N GLY A 118 12.74 -6.49 7.91
CA GLY A 118 11.80 -5.39 8.10
C GLY A 118 10.43 -5.72 7.54
N MET A 119 9.47 -4.83 7.76
CA MET A 119 8.09 -5.04 7.31
C MET A 119 7.48 -3.79 6.70
N ILE A 120 6.59 -4.00 5.72
CA ILE A 120 5.71 -2.98 5.15
C ILE A 120 4.28 -3.40 5.46
N LEU A 121 3.49 -2.51 6.05
CA LEU A 121 2.10 -2.75 6.40
C LEU A 121 1.19 -1.91 5.52
N MET A 122 0.15 -2.52 4.99
CA MET A 122 -0.91 -1.86 4.22
C MET A 122 -2.26 -1.91 4.95
N ASP A 123 -3.26 -1.24 4.39
CA ASP A 123 -4.62 -1.14 4.93
C ASP A 123 -4.60 -0.64 6.38
N VAL A 124 -4.06 0.57 6.55
CA VAL A 124 -3.84 1.20 7.86
C VAL A 124 -5.13 1.87 8.33
N GLU A 125 -5.57 1.51 9.52
CA GLU A 125 -6.71 2.13 10.21
C GLU A 125 -6.25 3.36 11.00
N LEU A 126 -7.17 4.28 11.33
CA LEU A 126 -6.84 5.46 12.13
C LEU A 126 -6.30 5.07 13.52
N ASP A 127 -6.93 4.09 14.16
CA ASP A 127 -6.53 3.53 15.46
C ASP A 127 -6.10 2.07 15.29
N ASP A 128 -5.06 1.85 14.49
CA ASP A 128 -4.60 0.52 14.09
C ASP A 128 -3.92 -0.22 15.26
N GLU A 129 -4.46 -1.36 15.63
CA GLU A 129 -3.97 -2.19 16.75
C GLU A 129 -2.55 -2.72 16.55
N ARG A 130 -2.01 -2.69 15.33
CA ARG A 130 -0.64 -3.11 15.01
C ARG A 130 0.42 -2.08 15.44
N LEU A 131 0.05 -0.79 15.53
CA LEU A 131 0.99 0.31 15.73
C LEU A 131 1.75 0.30 17.06
N PRO A 132 1.16 -0.06 18.21
CA PRO A 132 1.91 -0.15 19.46
C PRO A 132 3.11 -1.09 19.37
N LEU A 133 3.03 -2.14 18.56
CA LEU A 133 4.11 -3.10 18.35
C LEU A 133 5.26 -2.54 17.49
N LEU A 134 4.99 -1.53 16.66
CA LEU A 134 5.97 -0.89 15.79
C LEU A 134 6.73 0.25 16.48
N ARG A 135 6.15 0.81 17.56
CA ARG A 135 6.70 1.93 18.33
C ARG A 135 7.63 1.49 19.48
N GLY A 136 8.04 0.22 19.53
CA GLY A 136 8.84 -0.28 20.66
C GLY A 136 8.09 -0.32 22.00
N GLY A 137 6.76 -0.24 21.97
CA GLY A 137 5.90 -0.45 23.14
C GLY A 137 5.98 -1.90 23.58
N ASP A 138 6.02 -2.14 24.89
CA ASP A 138 6.19 -3.44 25.54
C ASP A 138 5.49 -4.59 24.80
N ALA A 139 6.25 -5.34 24.03
CA ALA A 139 5.84 -6.70 23.74
C ALA A 139 5.73 -7.39 25.11
N PRO A 140 4.53 -7.90 25.51
CA PRO A 140 4.42 -8.56 26.79
C PRO A 140 5.44 -9.67 26.83
N ALA A 141 6.39 -9.53 27.75
CA ALA A 141 7.43 -10.53 28.04
C ALA A 141 6.70 -11.82 28.47
N ARG A 142 6.30 -12.68 27.54
CA ARG A 142 5.89 -14.04 27.82
C ARG A 142 5.82 -14.95 26.59
N ALA A 143 6.96 -15.48 26.20
CA ALA A 143 7.08 -16.90 25.99
C ALA A 143 8.30 -17.31 26.83
N LYS A 144 8.11 -18.11 27.86
CA LYS A 144 9.21 -18.72 28.61
C LYS A 144 10.05 -19.54 27.64
N SER A 145 11.11 -18.92 27.15
CA SER A 145 12.15 -19.59 26.39
C SER A 145 12.78 -20.66 27.28
N ARG A 146 13.05 -21.81 26.69
CA ARG A 146 13.75 -22.91 27.33
C ARG A 146 15.08 -22.42 27.88
N VAL A 147 15.44 -22.96 29.05
CA VAL A 147 16.66 -22.65 29.82
C VAL A 147 17.89 -22.62 28.89
N GLY A 148 18.52 -21.45 28.78
CA GLY A 148 19.84 -21.29 28.14
C GLY A 148 19.96 -20.25 27.02
N GLU A 149 18.89 -19.69 26.48
CA GLU A 149 18.98 -18.62 25.49
C GLU A 149 18.75 -17.25 26.17
N GLN A 150 19.75 -16.38 26.09
CA GLN A 150 19.55 -14.99 26.45
C GLN A 150 18.45 -14.41 25.55
N PRO A 151 17.42 -13.75 26.11
CA PRO A 151 16.44 -13.05 25.30
C PRO A 151 17.23 -12.01 24.48
N ARG A 152 17.20 -12.16 23.15
CA ARG A 152 17.58 -11.05 22.27
C ARG A 152 16.64 -9.92 22.64
N ALA A 153 17.16 -8.86 23.25
CA ALA A 153 16.44 -7.61 23.47
C ALA A 153 15.76 -7.26 22.15
N GLY A 154 14.44 -7.07 22.15
CA GLY A 154 13.69 -6.77 20.95
C GLY A 154 14.31 -5.58 20.27
N LYS A 155 15.07 -5.83 19.20
CA LYS A 155 15.41 -4.77 18.26
C LYS A 155 14.08 -4.37 17.66
N ASP A 156 13.74 -3.10 17.76
CA ASP A 156 12.63 -2.51 17.07
C ASP A 156 12.71 -2.97 15.61
N GLN A 157 11.71 -3.75 15.18
CA GLN A 157 11.70 -4.28 13.80
C GLN A 157 11.42 -3.11 12.88
N PRO A 158 12.36 -2.74 11.96
CA PRO A 158 12.11 -1.65 11.04
C PRO A 158 10.83 -1.86 10.27
N ALA A 159 9.95 -0.87 10.30
CA ALA A 159 8.65 -0.94 9.66
C ALA A 159 8.33 0.37 8.93
N VAL A 160 7.57 0.24 7.83
CA VAL A 160 6.99 1.35 7.07
C VAL A 160 5.52 1.04 6.83
N LEU A 161 4.68 2.05 6.95
CA LEU A 161 3.26 1.96 6.65
C LEU A 161 3.00 2.53 5.24
N ILE A 162 2.22 1.83 4.43
CA ILE A 162 1.53 2.42 3.29
C ILE A 162 0.12 2.73 3.78
N GLY A 163 -0.09 3.98 4.10
CA GLY A 163 -1.26 4.49 4.80
C GLY A 163 -0.88 5.36 5.99
N LEU A 164 -1.82 6.15 6.47
CA LEU A 164 -1.59 7.14 7.50
C LEU A 164 -2.58 6.96 8.65
N PRO A 165 -2.12 6.56 9.86
CA PRO A 165 -2.96 6.49 11.06
C PRO A 165 -3.27 7.90 11.60
N ALA A 166 -4.12 7.99 12.64
CA ALA A 166 -4.44 9.25 13.30
C ALA A 166 -3.20 9.86 14.00
N ASP A 167 -2.41 9.03 14.66
CA ASP A 167 -1.15 9.41 15.28
C ASP A 167 0.03 8.77 14.55
N THR A 168 0.91 9.59 14.00
CA THR A 168 2.09 9.16 13.23
C THR A 168 3.40 9.23 14.02
N ALA A 169 3.38 9.64 15.30
CA ALA A 169 4.57 9.77 16.10
C ALA A 169 5.34 8.44 16.21
N GLY A 170 6.63 8.46 15.93
CA GLY A 170 7.49 7.27 15.93
C GLY A 170 7.25 6.29 14.79
N LEU A 171 6.57 6.70 13.72
CA LEU A 171 6.26 5.87 12.56
C LEU A 171 6.80 6.47 11.26
N THR A 172 7.15 5.60 10.32
CA THR A 172 7.43 5.99 8.94
C THR A 172 6.23 5.60 8.09
N CYS A 173 5.63 6.60 7.43
CA CYS A 173 4.43 6.44 6.64
C CYS A 173 4.64 6.98 5.23
N VAL A 174 4.11 6.27 4.23
CA VAL A 174 4.02 6.71 2.84
C VAL A 174 2.56 6.62 2.42
N ASP A 175 2.00 7.70 1.89
CA ASP A 175 0.60 7.69 1.45
C ASP A 175 0.36 8.74 0.35
N LEU A 176 -0.74 8.60 -0.39
CA LEU A 176 -1.30 9.72 -1.14
C LEU A 176 -1.91 10.71 -0.13
N ASP A 177 -1.77 12.01 -0.38
CA ASP A 177 -2.53 12.98 0.41
C ASP A 177 -4.02 12.89 0.07
N PHE A 178 -4.69 11.90 0.65
CA PHE A 178 -6.11 11.64 0.43
C PHE A 178 -7.01 12.77 0.90
N LYS A 179 -6.58 13.58 1.86
CA LYS A 179 -7.33 14.76 2.27
C LYS A 179 -7.28 15.83 1.19
N ALA A 180 -6.11 16.12 0.67
CA ALA A 180 -5.96 17.03 -0.47
C ALA A 180 -6.66 16.48 -1.72
N THR A 181 -6.63 15.16 -1.94
CA THR A 181 -7.35 14.49 -3.04
C THR A 181 -8.85 14.77 -3.00
N GLY A 182 -9.49 14.57 -1.83
CA GLY A 182 -10.91 14.87 -1.66
C GLY A 182 -11.24 16.35 -1.89
N ALA A 183 -10.41 17.24 -1.35
CA ALA A 183 -10.57 18.69 -1.56
C ALA A 183 -10.49 19.07 -3.04
N LEU A 184 -9.51 18.52 -3.77
CA LEU A 184 -9.27 18.79 -5.19
C LEU A 184 -10.45 18.34 -6.07
N CYS A 185 -11.06 17.19 -5.79
CA CYS A 185 -12.23 16.71 -6.51
C CYS A 185 -13.44 17.68 -6.36
N VAL A 186 -13.69 18.16 -5.15
CA VAL A 186 -14.77 19.11 -4.87
C VAL A 186 -14.50 20.47 -5.51
N GLU A 187 -13.26 20.95 -5.42
CA GLU A 187 -12.84 22.21 -6.00
C GLU A 187 -13.06 22.22 -7.51
N HIS A 188 -12.64 21.19 -8.22
CA HIS A 188 -12.87 21.03 -9.64
C HIS A 188 -14.35 21.10 -10.02
N LEU A 189 -15.21 20.35 -9.32
CA LEU A 189 -16.66 20.40 -9.58
C LEU A 189 -17.26 21.77 -9.26
N ALA A 190 -16.78 22.46 -8.22
CA ALA A 190 -17.22 23.79 -7.86
C ALA A 190 -16.86 24.83 -8.93
N GLU A 191 -15.65 24.76 -9.51
CA GLU A 191 -15.19 25.60 -10.60
C GLU A 191 -16.04 25.44 -11.86
N LEU A 192 -16.54 24.21 -12.12
CA LEU A 192 -17.48 23.91 -13.19
C LEU A 192 -18.93 24.35 -12.89
N GLY A 193 -19.19 24.89 -11.70
CA GLY A 193 -20.50 25.43 -11.31
C GLY A 193 -21.41 24.46 -10.58
N HIS A 194 -20.99 23.22 -10.32
CA HIS A 194 -21.81 22.27 -9.56
C HIS A 194 -21.97 22.73 -8.11
N ARG A 195 -23.19 22.62 -7.57
CA ARG A 195 -23.55 23.05 -6.20
C ARG A 195 -24.08 21.91 -5.34
N ASP A 196 -24.68 20.90 -5.97
CA ASP A 196 -25.12 19.65 -5.35
C ASP A 196 -24.21 18.52 -5.80
N ILE A 197 -23.41 18.00 -4.87
CA ILE A 197 -22.42 16.96 -5.12
C ILE A 197 -22.75 15.74 -4.30
N ALA A 198 -22.79 14.57 -4.93
CA ALA A 198 -22.87 13.29 -4.27
C ALA A 198 -21.51 12.58 -4.29
N VAL A 199 -21.15 11.96 -3.18
CA VAL A 199 -19.96 11.11 -3.04
C VAL A 199 -20.40 9.67 -2.92
N ILE A 200 -19.99 8.84 -3.88
CA ILE A 200 -20.06 7.39 -3.81
C ILE A 200 -18.80 6.93 -3.11
N GLY A 201 -18.94 6.64 -1.80
CA GLY A 201 -17.82 6.23 -0.96
C GLY A 201 -17.47 4.75 -1.12
N GLU A 202 -16.51 4.30 -0.34
CA GLU A 202 -16.13 2.91 -0.19
C GLU A 202 -17.26 2.07 0.41
N ALA A 203 -17.06 0.75 0.47
CA ALA A 203 -17.96 -0.15 1.18
C ALA A 203 -18.15 0.27 2.66
N PRO A 204 -19.34 0.08 3.26
CA PRO A 204 -19.60 0.45 4.65
C PRO A 204 -18.55 -0.09 5.63
N ALA A 205 -18.10 -1.33 5.45
CA ALA A 205 -17.11 -1.98 6.31
C ALA A 205 -15.76 -1.22 6.36
N VAL A 206 -15.38 -0.50 5.31
CA VAL A 206 -14.15 0.33 5.26
C VAL A 206 -14.25 1.49 6.25
N TYR A 207 -15.43 2.12 6.35
CA TYR A 207 -15.69 3.20 7.33
C TYR A 207 -15.90 2.66 8.74
N GLU A 208 -16.51 1.48 8.89
CA GLU A 208 -16.69 0.84 10.19
C GLU A 208 -15.35 0.50 10.85
N ARG A 209 -14.33 0.19 10.04
CA ARG A 209 -12.95 -0.03 10.48
C ARG A 209 -12.14 1.27 10.63
N HIS A 210 -12.71 2.41 10.26
CA HIS A 210 -11.98 3.69 10.23
C HIS A 210 -10.69 3.63 9.42
N THR A 211 -10.75 3.04 8.22
CA THR A 211 -9.57 2.95 7.33
C THR A 211 -9.10 4.34 6.93
N GLY A 212 -7.81 4.62 7.15
CA GLY A 212 -7.25 5.97 7.12
C GLY A 212 -7.45 6.71 5.80
N PHE A 213 -7.27 6.04 4.63
CA PHE A 213 -7.43 6.68 3.32
C PHE A 213 -8.88 7.13 3.07
N ALA A 214 -9.87 6.32 3.46
CA ALA A 214 -11.28 6.61 3.24
C ALA A 214 -11.76 7.79 4.10
N GLU A 215 -11.41 7.77 5.39
CA GLU A 215 -11.75 8.85 6.31
C GLU A 215 -11.08 10.18 5.92
N ARG A 216 -9.82 10.16 5.51
CA ARG A 216 -9.09 11.35 5.07
C ARG A 216 -9.65 11.93 3.79
N THR A 217 -10.04 11.09 2.83
CA THR A 217 -10.71 11.54 1.60
C THR A 217 -12.02 12.24 1.95
N LEU A 218 -12.83 11.61 2.82
CA LEU A 218 -14.11 12.16 3.23
C LEU A 218 -13.97 13.48 4.00
N ASP A 219 -12.94 13.60 4.83
CA ASP A 219 -12.61 14.84 5.52
C ASP A 219 -12.25 15.96 4.54
N GLY A 220 -11.46 15.67 3.52
CA GLY A 220 -11.11 16.62 2.47
C GLY A 220 -12.33 17.09 1.68
N LEU A 221 -13.15 16.12 1.23
CA LEU A 221 -14.41 16.39 0.53
C LEU A 221 -15.35 17.29 1.35
N ARG A 222 -15.60 16.94 2.61
CA ARG A 222 -16.50 17.68 3.51
C ARG A 222 -15.96 19.06 3.87
N GLY A 223 -14.66 19.13 4.16
CA GLY A 223 -13.99 20.39 4.50
C GLY A 223 -14.12 21.38 3.37
N ARG A 224 -13.71 20.98 2.16
CA ARG A 224 -13.72 21.88 0.99
C ARG A 224 -15.14 22.24 0.55
N ALA A 225 -16.09 21.31 0.58
CA ALA A 225 -17.48 21.59 0.28
C ALA A 225 -18.07 22.66 1.24
N ARG A 226 -17.76 22.56 2.53
CA ARG A 226 -18.19 23.55 3.54
C ARG A 226 -17.60 24.93 3.29
N GLU A 227 -16.30 25.01 2.99
CA GLU A 227 -15.61 26.27 2.66
C GLU A 227 -16.22 26.97 1.44
N LEU A 228 -16.61 26.20 0.43
CA LEU A 228 -17.19 26.69 -0.82
C LEU A 228 -18.72 26.86 -0.78
N GLY A 229 -19.37 26.54 0.36
CA GLY A 229 -20.82 26.63 0.52
C GLY A 229 -21.60 25.65 -0.35
N LEU A 230 -21.03 24.48 -0.65
CA LEU A 230 -21.62 23.44 -1.47
C LEU A 230 -22.45 22.45 -0.63
N ARG A 231 -23.43 21.85 -1.24
CA ARG A 231 -24.19 20.75 -0.65
C ARG A 231 -23.56 19.43 -1.04
N LEU A 232 -23.01 18.72 -0.06
CA LEU A 232 -22.36 17.43 -0.27
C LEU A 232 -23.13 16.33 0.43
N LEU A 233 -23.45 15.26 -0.30
CA LEU A 233 -24.12 14.06 0.20
C LEU A 233 -23.18 12.86 0.02
N HIS A 234 -22.80 12.22 1.13
CA HIS A 234 -21.97 11.01 1.09
C HIS A 234 -22.83 9.76 1.28
N ARG A 235 -22.62 8.76 0.45
CA ARG A 235 -23.21 7.42 0.55
C ARG A 235 -22.16 6.34 0.34
N PRO A 236 -21.87 5.52 1.37
CA PRO A 236 -21.09 4.30 1.18
C PRO A 236 -21.79 3.36 0.18
N CYS A 237 -20.99 2.61 -0.59
CA CYS A 237 -21.51 1.68 -1.60
C CYS A 237 -20.60 0.44 -1.66
N GLU A 238 -21.20 -0.75 -1.57
CA GLU A 238 -20.47 -2.04 -1.69
C GLU A 238 -19.83 -2.24 -3.09
N GLY A 239 -20.18 -1.38 -4.04
CA GLY A 239 -19.77 -1.56 -5.43
C GLY A 239 -20.67 -2.54 -6.18
N GLY A 240 -20.41 -2.65 -7.49
CA GLY A 240 -21.24 -3.46 -8.38
C GLY A 240 -22.59 -2.83 -8.73
N TYR A 241 -23.29 -3.46 -9.68
CA TYR A 241 -24.46 -2.86 -10.31
C TYR A 241 -25.66 -2.71 -9.34
N ASP A 242 -25.98 -3.77 -8.60
CA ASP A 242 -27.19 -3.76 -7.74
C ASP A 242 -27.05 -2.79 -6.56
N ALA A 243 -25.88 -2.79 -5.91
CA ALA A 243 -25.60 -1.86 -4.82
C ALA A 243 -25.59 -0.41 -5.31
N MET A 244 -25.02 -0.16 -6.49
CA MET A 244 -24.98 1.17 -7.08
C MET A 244 -26.37 1.65 -7.50
N ALA A 245 -27.23 0.77 -8.03
CA ALA A 245 -28.60 1.12 -8.38
C ALA A 245 -29.41 1.59 -7.16
N VAL A 246 -29.30 0.89 -6.04
CA VAL A 246 -29.94 1.29 -4.78
C VAL A 246 -29.36 2.61 -4.27
N THR A 247 -28.05 2.76 -4.32
CA THR A 247 -27.36 3.96 -3.85
C THR A 247 -27.71 5.19 -4.68
N LEU A 248 -27.72 5.07 -6.01
CA LEU A 248 -28.09 6.16 -6.91
C LEU A 248 -29.56 6.58 -6.73
N ALA A 249 -30.47 5.60 -6.60
CA ALA A 249 -31.88 5.89 -6.36
C ALA A 249 -32.08 6.71 -5.09
N ARG A 250 -31.42 6.32 -3.99
CA ARG A 250 -31.45 7.06 -2.71
C ARG A 250 -30.88 8.48 -2.82
N ILE A 251 -29.77 8.64 -3.56
CA ILE A 251 -29.16 9.95 -3.78
C ILE A 251 -30.12 10.86 -4.51
N LEU A 252 -30.73 10.38 -5.60
CA LEU A 252 -31.62 11.18 -6.44
C LEU A 252 -32.98 11.46 -5.78
N ASP A 253 -33.46 10.56 -4.92
CA ASP A 253 -34.66 10.80 -4.09
C ASP A 253 -34.39 11.89 -3.05
N GLU A 254 -33.28 11.84 -2.36
CA GLU A 254 -32.90 12.83 -1.33
C GLU A 254 -32.43 14.17 -1.92
N ARG A 255 -31.75 14.12 -3.08
CA ARG A 255 -31.14 15.27 -3.75
C ARG A 255 -31.38 15.20 -5.26
N PRO A 256 -32.60 15.49 -5.74
CA PRO A 256 -32.92 15.43 -7.18
C PRO A 256 -32.05 16.34 -8.05
N GLY A 257 -31.56 17.45 -7.47
CA GLY A 257 -30.69 18.43 -8.14
C GLY A 257 -29.21 18.05 -8.18
N THR A 258 -28.82 16.83 -7.81
CA THR A 258 -27.43 16.39 -7.88
C THR A 258 -26.95 16.36 -9.34
N THR A 259 -25.88 17.14 -9.62
CA THR A 259 -25.23 17.23 -10.93
C THR A 259 -23.75 16.88 -10.90
N GLY A 260 -23.11 16.86 -9.73
CA GLY A 260 -21.72 16.43 -9.55
C GLY A 260 -21.63 15.12 -8.77
N PHE A 261 -20.81 14.19 -9.24
CA PHE A 261 -20.51 12.95 -8.54
C PHE A 261 -19.01 12.81 -8.32
N VAL A 262 -18.61 12.46 -7.09
CA VAL A 262 -17.27 11.98 -6.79
C VAL A 262 -17.36 10.50 -6.47
N VAL A 263 -16.59 9.66 -7.16
CA VAL A 263 -16.58 8.20 -6.97
C VAL A 263 -15.25 7.79 -6.39
N GLN A 264 -15.26 7.29 -5.16
CA GLN A 264 -14.09 6.76 -4.48
C GLN A 264 -13.96 5.25 -4.67
N ASN A 265 -15.08 4.51 -4.69
CA ASN A 265 -15.10 3.06 -4.91
C ASN A 265 -15.02 2.75 -6.41
N GLU A 266 -13.90 2.19 -6.85
CA GLU A 266 -13.65 1.86 -8.25
C GLU A 266 -14.68 0.87 -8.81
N SER A 267 -15.19 -0.03 -7.98
CA SER A 267 -16.19 -1.03 -8.37
C SER A 267 -17.57 -0.42 -8.65
N ALA A 268 -17.80 0.83 -8.27
CA ALA A 268 -19.03 1.57 -8.51
C ALA A 268 -18.99 2.42 -9.79
N VAL A 269 -17.82 2.63 -10.40
CA VAL A 269 -17.61 3.54 -11.53
C VAL A 269 -18.47 3.16 -12.74
N GLU A 270 -18.24 2.00 -13.33
CA GLU A 270 -19.01 1.55 -14.52
C GLU A 270 -20.50 1.35 -14.24
N PRO A 271 -20.89 0.77 -13.09
CA PRO A 271 -22.30 0.74 -12.69
C PRO A 271 -22.97 2.12 -12.66
N LEU A 272 -22.29 3.13 -12.08
CA LEU A 272 -22.82 4.49 -12.05
C LEU A 272 -23.02 5.06 -13.45
N LEU A 273 -22.01 4.97 -14.32
CA LEU A 273 -22.10 5.45 -15.70
C LEU A 273 -23.23 4.76 -16.49
N ALA A 274 -23.36 3.45 -16.33
CA ALA A 274 -24.43 2.68 -16.97
C ALA A 274 -25.82 3.09 -16.49
N LEU A 275 -26.01 3.28 -15.18
CA LEU A 275 -27.28 3.69 -14.57
C LEU A 275 -27.67 5.12 -14.96
N LEU A 276 -26.71 6.07 -14.96
CA LEU A 276 -26.95 7.43 -15.43
C LEU A 276 -27.43 7.44 -16.87
N ARG A 277 -26.76 6.70 -17.76
CA ARG A 277 -27.17 6.56 -19.17
C ARG A 277 -28.57 5.94 -19.31
N GLN A 278 -28.91 4.92 -18.52
CA GLN A 278 -30.26 4.31 -18.53
C GLN A 278 -31.37 5.28 -18.10
N GLN A 279 -31.01 6.23 -17.21
CA GLN A 279 -31.93 7.27 -16.76
C GLN A 279 -31.97 8.47 -17.72
N GLY A 280 -31.27 8.41 -18.87
CA GLY A 280 -31.20 9.50 -19.85
C GLY A 280 -30.37 10.69 -19.38
N ARG A 281 -29.50 10.52 -18.35
CA ARG A 281 -28.58 11.55 -17.90
C ARG A 281 -27.23 11.40 -18.61
N ALA A 282 -26.92 12.33 -19.47
CA ALA A 282 -25.66 12.33 -20.22
C ALA A 282 -24.47 12.80 -19.33
N VAL A 283 -23.33 12.15 -19.50
CA VAL A 283 -22.07 12.52 -18.88
C VAL A 283 -21.12 13.01 -19.99
N PRO A 284 -20.65 14.27 -19.98
CA PRO A 284 -20.73 15.24 -18.88
C PRO A 284 -21.90 16.24 -18.94
N GLU A 285 -22.77 16.20 -19.96
CA GLU A 285 -23.70 17.28 -20.31
C GLU A 285 -24.74 17.56 -19.20
N ASP A 286 -25.28 16.50 -18.56
CA ASP A 286 -26.29 16.63 -17.50
C ASP A 286 -25.67 16.46 -16.12
N VAL A 287 -24.63 15.65 -16.01
CA VAL A 287 -23.94 15.33 -14.75
C VAL A 287 -22.45 15.15 -14.98
N SER A 288 -21.65 15.66 -14.07
CA SER A 288 -20.19 15.43 -14.04
C SER A 288 -19.83 14.30 -13.09
N VAL A 289 -18.85 13.47 -13.48
CA VAL A 289 -18.30 12.40 -12.66
C VAL A 289 -16.78 12.59 -12.53
N VAL A 290 -16.30 12.70 -11.31
CA VAL A 290 -14.87 12.70 -10.96
C VAL A 290 -14.58 11.44 -10.14
N SER A 291 -13.47 10.76 -10.42
CA SER A 291 -13.13 9.53 -9.69
C SER A 291 -11.75 9.61 -9.03
N ILE A 292 -11.62 8.92 -7.91
CA ILE A 292 -10.32 8.63 -7.29
C ILE A 292 -10.05 7.15 -7.58
N CYS A 293 -9.22 6.86 -8.57
CA CYS A 293 -9.03 5.50 -9.05
C CYS A 293 -7.69 5.35 -9.79
N PRO A 294 -7.21 4.12 -10.03
CA PRO A 294 -6.07 3.90 -10.91
C PRO A 294 -6.28 4.49 -12.30
N GLU A 295 -5.19 4.97 -12.91
CA GLU A 295 -5.19 5.55 -14.26
C GLU A 295 -5.88 4.63 -15.28
N GLN A 296 -5.62 3.31 -15.19
CA GLN A 296 -6.22 2.34 -16.12
C GLN A 296 -7.75 2.32 -16.03
N VAL A 297 -8.32 2.42 -14.83
CA VAL A 297 -9.78 2.50 -14.63
C VAL A 297 -10.31 3.76 -15.29
N ALA A 298 -9.63 4.90 -15.10
CA ALA A 298 -10.07 6.18 -15.65
C ALA A 298 -10.07 6.20 -17.17
N VAL A 299 -9.08 5.60 -17.83
CA VAL A 299 -8.96 5.62 -19.30
C VAL A 299 -9.78 4.55 -20.00
N GLN A 300 -10.09 3.42 -19.30
CA GLN A 300 -10.84 2.30 -19.85
C GLN A 300 -12.35 2.41 -19.61
N ALA A 301 -12.77 3.32 -18.74
CA ALA A 301 -14.20 3.56 -18.47
C ALA A 301 -14.97 3.92 -19.75
N SER A 302 -16.27 3.59 -19.80
CA SER A 302 -17.16 3.85 -20.94
C SER A 302 -17.24 5.33 -21.31
N VAL A 303 -16.99 6.22 -20.33
CA VAL A 303 -16.65 7.64 -20.50
C VAL A 303 -15.31 7.86 -19.81
N ARG A 304 -14.32 8.37 -20.53
CA ARG A 304 -12.99 8.64 -19.93
C ARG A 304 -13.11 9.59 -18.74
N LEU A 305 -12.70 9.12 -17.56
CA LEU A 305 -12.95 9.84 -16.32
C LEU A 305 -11.94 10.95 -16.04
N THR A 306 -12.43 12.09 -15.67
CA THR A 306 -11.67 13.06 -14.88
C THR A 306 -11.37 12.41 -13.54
N SER A 307 -10.10 12.34 -13.16
CA SER A 307 -9.71 11.53 -12.01
C SER A 307 -8.45 12.05 -11.31
N VAL A 308 -8.35 11.72 -10.03
CA VAL A 308 -7.08 11.70 -9.30
C VAL A 308 -6.58 10.25 -9.27
N ALA A 309 -5.40 10.02 -9.82
CA ALA A 309 -4.80 8.70 -9.86
C ALA A 309 -4.23 8.30 -8.49
N VAL A 310 -4.46 7.05 -8.07
CA VAL A 310 -3.74 6.45 -6.94
C VAL A 310 -2.37 6.01 -7.42
N PRO A 311 -1.26 6.62 -6.94
CA PRO A 311 0.09 6.39 -7.45
C PRO A 311 0.71 5.11 -6.86
N ALA A 312 0.09 3.96 -7.11
CA ALA A 312 0.42 2.67 -6.49
C ALA A 312 1.91 2.29 -6.65
N GLN A 313 2.49 2.52 -7.84
CA GLN A 313 3.90 2.25 -8.11
C GLN A 313 4.84 3.13 -7.27
N GLU A 314 4.53 4.41 -7.18
CA GLU A 314 5.30 5.39 -6.41
C GLU A 314 5.23 5.08 -4.91
N MET A 315 4.02 4.78 -4.40
CA MET A 315 3.80 4.39 -3.00
C MET A 315 4.64 3.17 -2.63
N GLY A 316 4.60 2.11 -3.45
CA GLY A 316 5.37 0.89 -3.22
C GLY A 316 6.89 1.14 -3.28
N ARG A 317 7.35 1.94 -4.24
CA ARG A 317 8.77 2.32 -4.37
C ARG A 317 9.27 3.08 -3.14
N LEU A 318 8.58 4.14 -2.76
CA LEU A 318 8.94 4.97 -1.60
C LEU A 318 8.94 4.16 -0.30
N ALA A 319 7.94 3.29 -0.10
CA ALA A 319 7.90 2.45 1.09
C ALA A 319 9.12 1.54 1.23
N VAL A 320 9.58 0.94 0.12
CA VAL A 320 10.80 0.12 0.14
C VAL A 320 12.04 0.97 0.39
N GLU A 321 12.17 2.12 -0.27
CA GLU A 321 13.32 3.01 -0.09
C GLU A 321 13.44 3.50 1.36
N GLN A 322 12.32 3.89 1.97
CA GLN A 322 12.27 4.27 3.39
C GLN A 322 12.64 3.09 4.30
N LEU A 323 12.12 1.89 4.02
CA LEU A 323 12.45 0.71 4.82
C LEU A 323 13.93 0.35 4.70
N VAL A 324 14.50 0.36 3.50
CA VAL A 324 15.93 0.09 3.28
C VAL A 324 16.78 1.13 3.98
N ALA A 325 16.43 2.41 3.95
CA ALA A 325 17.11 3.46 4.69
C ALA A 325 17.12 3.18 6.21
N LYS A 326 15.99 2.74 6.78
CA LYS A 326 15.91 2.31 8.19
C LYS A 326 16.82 1.09 8.47
N LEU A 327 16.78 0.08 7.60
CA LEU A 327 17.61 -1.13 7.73
C LEU A 327 19.12 -0.83 7.69
N ASP A 328 19.51 0.22 6.99
CA ASP A 328 20.89 0.69 6.90
C ASP A 328 21.27 1.71 8.00
N GLY A 329 20.35 2.02 8.92
CA GLY A 329 20.57 2.99 9.99
C GLY A 329 20.63 4.46 9.50
N ARG A 330 20.12 4.74 8.30
CA ARG A 330 20.07 6.09 7.68
C ARG A 330 18.71 6.74 7.75
N GLY A 331 17.67 5.95 8.02
CA GLY A 331 16.26 6.41 8.07
C GLY A 331 15.86 6.81 9.48
N GLY A 332 14.91 7.74 9.56
CA GLY A 332 14.19 8.15 10.77
C GLY A 332 12.67 7.94 10.62
N ASP A 333 11.92 8.46 11.58
CA ASP A 333 10.47 8.49 11.50
C ASP A 333 10.07 9.66 10.60
N GLU A 334 9.40 9.35 9.49
CA GLU A 334 9.05 10.33 8.47
C GLU A 334 7.67 10.02 7.87
N VAL A 335 6.90 11.07 7.62
CA VAL A 335 5.65 10.99 6.88
C VAL A 335 5.86 11.57 5.49
N VAL A 336 5.75 10.73 4.46
CA VAL A 336 5.87 11.11 3.06
C VAL A 336 4.48 11.07 2.43
N LEU A 337 3.93 12.24 2.12
CA LEU A 337 2.66 12.38 1.41
C LEU A 337 2.92 12.73 -0.05
N ILE A 338 2.38 11.93 -0.96
CA ILE A 338 2.40 12.18 -2.39
C ILE A 338 1.27 13.17 -2.69
N ALA A 339 1.61 14.30 -3.32
CA ALA A 339 0.61 15.29 -3.70
C ALA A 339 -0.33 14.73 -4.78
N PRO A 340 -1.66 14.95 -4.68
CA PRO A 340 -2.60 14.52 -5.71
C PRO A 340 -2.49 15.40 -6.96
N GLU A 341 -2.72 14.77 -8.11
CA GLU A 341 -2.82 15.45 -9.39
C GLU A 341 -4.15 15.07 -10.06
N LEU A 342 -4.97 16.08 -10.40
CA LEU A 342 -6.23 15.87 -11.12
C LEU A 342 -5.99 15.91 -12.62
N THR A 343 -6.34 14.84 -13.31
CA THR A 343 -6.32 14.76 -14.77
C THR A 343 -7.74 14.95 -15.30
N VAL A 344 -7.98 16.07 -15.98
CA VAL A 344 -9.28 16.39 -16.59
C VAL A 344 -9.47 15.58 -17.87
N ARG A 345 -10.63 14.93 -18.03
CA ARG A 345 -11.02 14.15 -19.20
C ARG A 345 -12.49 14.42 -19.57
N ALA A 346 -13.13 13.46 -20.23
CA ALA A 346 -14.45 13.61 -20.83
C ALA A 346 -15.63 13.53 -19.85
N SER A 347 -15.42 13.17 -18.60
CA SER A 347 -16.54 12.91 -17.66
C SER A 347 -16.93 14.10 -16.80
N SER A 348 -16.28 15.25 -16.96
CA SER A 348 -16.65 16.47 -16.25
C SER A 348 -16.76 17.66 -17.21
N GLY A 349 -17.79 18.49 -17.02
CA GLY A 349 -18.10 19.66 -17.81
C GLY A 349 -18.85 20.70 -16.97
N PRO A 350 -19.21 21.85 -17.56
CA PRO A 350 -20.00 22.87 -16.87
C PRO A 350 -21.30 22.30 -16.32
N ALA A 351 -21.69 22.74 -15.12
CA ALA A 351 -22.99 22.38 -14.57
C ALA A 351 -24.12 22.80 -15.50
N PRO A 352 -25.17 21.95 -15.67
CA PRO A 352 -26.33 22.34 -16.48
C PRO A 352 -26.97 23.61 -15.93
N ALA A 353 -27.51 24.43 -16.83
CA ALA A 353 -28.29 25.60 -16.44
C ALA A 353 -29.48 25.20 -15.57
N PRO A 354 -29.81 25.97 -14.53
CA PRO A 354 -30.90 25.67 -13.59
C PRO A 354 -32.29 25.67 -14.26
#